data_296b5d5e04bd6c0382d7f6175b018847
#
_entry.id   296b5d5e04bd6c0382d7f6175b018847
#
_cell.length_a   1.000
_cell.length_b   1.000
_cell.length_c   1.000
_cell.angle_alpha   90.00
_cell.angle_beta   90.00
_cell.angle_gamma   90.00
#
_symmetry.space_group_name_H-M   'P 1'
#
loop_
_entity.id
_entity.type
_entity.pdbx_description
1 polymer ?
#
loop_
_entity_poly.entity_id
_entity_poly.type
_entity_poly.pdbx_seq_one_letter_code
_entity_poly.pdbx_strand_id
1 'polypeptide(L)'
;MSIYTLAIETSCDETSAAVLQDGRTVISNVISSQVPIHRKFGGVVPEVASRHHIEQIMPVIDQALVDANLTLDDIDHIGVTYGPGLVGALLVGVSAAKALSFAKDIPLIGVHHMEGHIFANFLLHPKLEPPFLCLVVSGGHTMIVHMTDYESFQGLGQTRDDAAGEAFDKIARVLGYPYPGGPHIDALAKEGNPEAIDFPRPLLEKGNFDFSFSGLKSAVLNYINGKQQKGEAICHEDVAASFQKAITDVLVEKMKEAAHTLKETKIALAGGVSANSGLQRDLQAMCEAEGLTYLTAGSMLATDNAAMIGCRAYYMAQAGKFSNYTLNAKPSIPLGSDLWKGNQHG
;
A
#
# COMPACT_ATOMS: atom_id res chain seq x y z
N MET A 1 14.29 16.67 23.24
CA MET A 1 12.89 17.10 22.99
C MET A 1 12.30 16.08 22.06
N SER A 2 11.02 15.73 22.25
CA SER A 2 10.31 14.87 21.30
C SER A 2 10.03 15.65 20.03
N ILE A 3 10.04 14.97 18.89
CA ILE A 3 9.74 15.52 17.57
C ILE A 3 8.36 15.06 17.14
N TYR A 4 7.47 16.00 16.85
CA TYR A 4 6.10 15.72 16.39
C TYR A 4 5.95 15.96 14.89
N THR A 5 5.45 14.95 14.19
CA THR A 5 5.18 15.02 12.75
C THR A 5 3.68 14.91 12.50
N LEU A 6 3.09 15.93 11.91
CA LEU A 6 1.75 15.87 11.32
C LEU A 6 1.86 15.27 9.93
N ALA A 7 1.09 14.24 9.64
CA ALA A 7 1.09 13.58 8.34
C ALA A 7 -0.27 13.62 7.67
N ILE A 8 -0.29 13.70 6.34
CA ILE A 8 -1.50 13.80 5.52
C ILE A 8 -1.41 12.80 4.37
N GLU A 9 -2.45 11.97 4.20
CA GLU A 9 -2.61 11.00 3.12
C GLU A 9 -3.92 11.24 2.39
N THR A 10 -3.85 11.42 1.05
CA THR A 10 -5.03 11.61 0.19
C THR A 10 -4.82 11.01 -1.21
N SER A 11 -4.02 9.96 -1.36
CA SER A 11 -3.60 9.48 -2.69
C SER A 11 -4.70 8.76 -3.48
N CYS A 12 -5.72 8.21 -2.79
CA CYS A 12 -6.77 7.41 -3.41
C CYS A 12 -8.16 7.72 -2.83
N ASP A 13 -8.71 6.84 -2.00
CA ASP A 13 -10.07 6.95 -1.46
C ASP A 13 -10.12 7.05 0.08
N GLU A 14 -8.98 7.25 0.73
CA GLU A 14 -8.86 7.58 2.15
C GLU A 14 -8.36 9.01 2.35
N THR A 15 -9.11 9.83 3.10
CA THR A 15 -8.60 11.08 3.67
C THR A 15 -8.08 10.78 5.06
N SER A 16 -6.79 10.89 5.28
CA SER A 16 -6.22 10.58 6.59
C SER A 16 -5.25 11.66 7.06
N ALA A 17 -5.25 11.89 8.38
CA ALA A 17 -4.23 12.67 9.07
C ALA A 17 -3.80 11.94 10.35
N ALA A 18 -2.52 12.06 10.69
CA ALA A 18 -1.93 11.42 11.85
C ALA A 18 -0.90 12.32 12.51
N VAL A 19 -0.74 12.18 13.82
CA VAL A 19 0.36 12.78 14.56
C VAL A 19 1.24 11.68 15.11
N LEU A 20 2.54 11.76 14.82
CA LEU A 20 3.53 10.82 15.30
C LEU A 20 4.56 11.53 16.19
N GLN A 21 5.00 10.84 17.21
CA GLN A 21 6.13 11.24 18.06
C GLN A 21 7.37 10.40 17.70
N ASP A 22 8.47 11.06 17.45
CA ASP A 22 9.79 10.45 17.18
C ASP A 22 9.74 9.38 16.06
N GLY A 23 8.83 9.58 15.09
CA GLY A 23 8.65 8.81 13.86
C GLY A 23 8.07 7.42 13.99
N ARG A 24 8.03 6.81 15.18
CA ARG A 24 7.53 5.42 15.36
C ARG A 24 6.37 5.30 16.34
N THR A 25 6.10 6.31 17.14
CA THR A 25 4.99 6.31 18.08
C THR A 25 3.80 7.06 17.48
N VAL A 26 2.75 6.33 17.14
CA VAL A 26 1.50 6.91 16.64
C VAL A 26 0.73 7.48 17.82
N ILE A 27 0.56 8.80 17.87
CA ILE A 27 -0.25 9.49 18.89
C ILE A 27 -1.70 9.54 18.46
N SER A 28 -1.95 9.88 17.19
CA SER A 28 -3.27 9.85 16.58
C SER A 28 -3.19 9.40 15.13
N ASN A 29 -4.27 8.76 14.62
CA ASN A 29 -4.38 8.39 13.20
C ASN A 29 -5.87 8.35 12.83
N VAL A 30 -6.34 9.40 12.19
CA VAL A 30 -7.74 9.59 11.79
C VAL A 30 -7.88 9.27 10.31
N ILE A 31 -8.85 8.43 9.98
CA ILE A 31 -9.11 7.98 8.60
C ILE A 31 -10.58 8.18 8.27
N SER A 32 -10.87 8.96 7.24
CA SER A 32 -12.18 9.10 6.61
C SER A 32 -12.20 8.34 5.30
N SER A 33 -12.75 7.11 5.31
CA SER A 33 -12.77 6.23 4.13
C SER A 33 -13.97 6.51 3.24
N GLN A 34 -13.73 6.56 1.94
CA GLN A 34 -14.73 6.75 0.90
C GLN A 34 -15.27 5.42 0.32
N VAL A 35 -14.84 4.27 0.85
CA VAL A 35 -15.30 2.93 0.42
C VAL A 35 -16.83 2.84 0.32
N PRO A 36 -17.64 3.36 1.29
CA PRO A 36 -19.10 3.32 1.19
C PRO A 36 -19.66 4.10 -0.02
N ILE A 37 -18.96 5.16 -0.44
CA ILE A 37 -19.34 5.98 -1.59
C ILE A 37 -19.01 5.22 -2.89
N HIS A 38 -17.75 4.75 -2.99
CA HIS A 38 -17.24 4.09 -4.19
C HIS A 38 -17.83 2.70 -4.44
N ARG A 39 -18.32 2.03 -3.39
CA ARG A 39 -19.06 0.76 -3.51
C ARG A 39 -20.23 0.85 -4.49
N LYS A 40 -20.91 1.99 -4.54
CA LYS A 40 -22.05 2.23 -5.46
C LYS A 40 -21.62 2.24 -6.92
N PHE A 41 -20.36 2.54 -7.21
CA PHE A 41 -19.80 2.58 -8.57
C PHE A 41 -19.02 1.32 -8.92
N GLY A 42 -18.84 0.41 -7.97
CA GLY A 42 -18.05 -0.81 -8.14
C GLY A 42 -16.53 -0.58 -8.23
N GLY A 43 -16.04 0.54 -7.70
CA GLY A 43 -14.62 0.93 -7.65
C GLY A 43 -14.45 2.43 -7.53
N VAL A 44 -13.21 2.88 -7.34
CA VAL A 44 -12.89 4.29 -7.12
C VAL A 44 -13.17 5.13 -8.37
N VAL A 45 -13.89 6.25 -8.18
CA VAL A 45 -14.15 7.28 -9.21
C VAL A 45 -13.32 8.51 -8.87
N PRO A 46 -12.27 8.85 -9.64
CA PRO A 46 -11.29 9.89 -9.29
C PRO A 46 -11.87 11.26 -8.97
N GLU A 47 -12.87 11.72 -9.75
CA GLU A 47 -13.51 13.01 -9.51
C GLU A 47 -14.33 13.05 -8.24
N VAL A 48 -15.02 11.94 -7.92
CA VAL A 48 -15.79 11.80 -6.67
C VAL A 48 -14.83 11.81 -5.49
N ALA A 49 -13.74 11.05 -5.59
CA ALA A 49 -12.71 11.02 -4.56
C ALA A 49 -12.13 12.41 -4.27
N SER A 50 -11.73 13.13 -5.32
CA SER A 50 -11.16 14.47 -5.18
C SER A 50 -12.08 15.45 -4.48
N ARG A 51 -13.38 15.45 -4.81
CA ARG A 51 -14.38 16.34 -4.19
C ARG A 51 -14.58 16.01 -2.71
N HIS A 52 -14.61 14.73 -2.38
CA HIS A 52 -14.79 14.31 -0.99
C HIS A 52 -13.58 14.64 -0.13
N HIS A 53 -12.36 14.51 -0.67
CA HIS A 53 -11.16 14.97 0.03
C HIS A 53 -11.22 16.45 0.41
N ILE A 54 -11.75 17.33 -0.46
CA ILE A 54 -11.88 18.77 -0.16
C ILE A 54 -12.78 18.98 1.06
N GLU A 55 -13.85 18.21 1.19
CA GLU A 55 -14.80 18.33 2.31
C GLU A 55 -14.21 17.81 3.62
N GLN A 56 -13.35 16.77 3.55
CA GLN A 56 -12.88 16.04 4.71
C GLN A 56 -11.50 16.47 5.22
N ILE A 57 -10.67 17.10 4.39
CA ILE A 57 -9.25 17.33 4.73
C ILE A 57 -9.06 18.12 6.02
N MET A 58 -9.76 19.24 6.20
CA MET A 58 -9.63 20.06 7.41
C MET A 58 -10.23 19.40 8.64
N PRO A 59 -11.48 18.86 8.60
CA PRO A 59 -12.03 18.09 9.72
C PRO A 59 -11.13 16.94 10.19
N VAL A 60 -10.51 16.21 9.28
CA VAL A 60 -9.64 15.08 9.61
C VAL A 60 -8.33 15.55 10.24
N ILE A 61 -7.74 16.65 9.74
CA ILE A 61 -6.53 17.25 10.34
C ILE A 61 -6.83 17.78 11.74
N ASP A 62 -7.92 18.52 11.91
CA ASP A 62 -8.32 19.07 13.21
C ASP A 62 -8.55 17.94 14.22
N GLN A 63 -9.25 16.88 13.82
CA GLN A 63 -9.50 15.72 14.69
C GLN A 63 -8.19 15.02 15.09
N ALA A 64 -7.25 14.87 14.16
CA ALA A 64 -5.95 14.24 14.45
C ALA A 64 -5.15 15.05 15.49
N LEU A 65 -5.19 16.38 15.44
CA LEU A 65 -4.54 17.25 16.42
C LEU A 65 -5.26 17.17 17.77
N VAL A 66 -6.60 17.18 17.78
CA VAL A 66 -7.42 17.05 19.01
C VAL A 66 -7.14 15.70 19.69
N ASP A 67 -7.15 14.60 18.95
CA ASP A 67 -6.88 13.26 19.47
C ASP A 67 -5.46 13.12 20.03
N ALA A 68 -4.52 13.87 19.45
CA ALA A 68 -3.14 13.96 19.95
C ALA A 68 -3.00 14.90 21.17
N ASN A 69 -4.00 15.67 21.48
CA ASN A 69 -3.95 16.77 22.47
C ASN A 69 -2.81 17.77 22.19
N LEU A 70 -2.64 18.10 20.90
CA LEU A 70 -1.63 19.01 20.36
C LEU A 70 -2.29 20.07 19.47
N THR A 71 -1.53 21.13 19.19
CA THR A 71 -1.88 22.19 18.24
C THR A 71 -0.86 22.24 17.12
N LEU A 72 -1.10 23.04 16.07
CA LEU A 72 -0.12 23.24 15.00
C LEU A 72 1.19 23.89 15.51
N ASP A 73 1.15 24.60 16.64
CA ASP A 73 2.35 25.22 17.23
C ASP A 73 3.29 24.20 17.90
N ASP A 74 2.81 22.97 18.11
CA ASP A 74 3.59 21.87 18.68
C ASP A 74 4.23 20.97 17.60
N ILE A 75 3.90 21.20 16.30
CA ILE A 75 4.31 20.35 15.18
C ILE A 75 5.65 20.81 14.60
N ASP A 76 6.62 19.89 14.56
CA ASP A 76 7.97 20.16 14.03
C ASP A 76 8.04 19.99 12.50
N HIS A 77 7.24 19.07 11.91
CA HIS A 77 7.27 18.76 10.48
C HIS A 77 5.87 18.40 9.95
N ILE A 78 5.60 18.74 8.67
CA ILE A 78 4.40 18.29 7.97
C ILE A 78 4.83 17.36 6.84
N GLY A 79 4.43 16.08 6.95
CA GLY A 79 4.57 15.08 5.89
C GLY A 79 3.30 14.99 5.04
N VAL A 80 3.42 14.92 3.72
CA VAL A 80 2.27 14.75 2.84
C VAL A 80 2.58 13.84 1.67
N THR A 81 1.67 12.95 1.33
CA THR A 81 1.79 12.15 0.12
C THR A 81 1.65 13.04 -1.11
N TYR A 82 2.69 13.04 -1.97
CA TYR A 82 2.66 13.79 -3.22
C TYR A 82 2.53 12.88 -4.46
N GLY A 83 2.63 11.57 -4.28
CA GLY A 83 2.50 10.55 -5.33
C GLY A 83 3.17 9.22 -4.96
N PRO A 84 2.90 8.16 -5.78
CA PRO A 84 1.88 8.11 -6.82
C PRO A 84 0.46 8.10 -6.29
N GLY A 85 -0.55 8.33 -7.15
CA GLY A 85 -1.96 8.32 -6.79
C GLY A 85 -2.85 9.12 -7.74
N LEU A 86 -4.10 9.32 -7.38
CA LEU A 86 -5.07 10.11 -8.14
C LEU A 86 -4.70 11.61 -8.05
N VAL A 87 -4.39 12.23 -9.20
CA VAL A 87 -3.84 13.59 -9.23
C VAL A 87 -4.72 14.62 -8.50
N GLY A 88 -6.05 14.57 -8.69
CA GLY A 88 -6.98 15.47 -8.02
C GLY A 88 -7.02 15.29 -6.50
N ALA A 89 -6.96 14.03 -6.04
CA ALA A 89 -6.92 13.68 -4.63
C ALA A 89 -5.59 14.13 -3.98
N LEU A 90 -4.45 13.81 -4.61
CA LEU A 90 -3.13 14.26 -4.17
C LEU A 90 -3.02 15.79 -4.06
N LEU A 91 -3.60 16.53 -5.02
CA LEU A 91 -3.58 17.99 -5.01
C LEU A 91 -4.28 18.58 -3.78
N VAL A 92 -5.31 17.93 -3.25
CA VAL A 92 -6.00 18.39 -2.04
C VAL A 92 -5.06 18.31 -0.84
N GLY A 93 -4.45 17.14 -0.60
CA GLY A 93 -3.50 16.96 0.51
C GLY A 93 -2.28 17.87 0.40
N VAL A 94 -1.65 17.92 -0.78
CA VAL A 94 -0.48 18.78 -1.03
C VAL A 94 -0.80 20.25 -0.82
N SER A 95 -1.99 20.73 -1.26
CA SER A 95 -2.38 22.13 -1.06
C SER A 95 -2.63 22.44 0.40
N ALA A 96 -3.31 21.57 1.13
CA ALA A 96 -3.54 21.72 2.56
C ALA A 96 -2.22 21.74 3.34
N ALA A 97 -1.33 20.79 3.09
CA ALA A 97 -0.02 20.71 3.74
C ALA A 97 0.82 21.97 3.48
N LYS A 98 0.86 22.45 2.23
CA LYS A 98 1.57 23.69 1.86
C LYS A 98 0.99 24.91 2.56
N ALA A 99 -0.34 25.02 2.64
CA ALA A 99 -0.99 26.16 3.31
C ALA A 99 -0.67 26.19 4.82
N LEU A 100 -0.73 25.03 5.49
CA LEU A 100 -0.39 24.91 6.92
C LEU A 100 1.10 25.18 7.17
N SER A 101 1.98 24.60 6.36
CA SER A 101 3.42 24.82 6.41
C SER A 101 3.75 26.31 6.23
N PHE A 102 3.16 26.97 5.25
CA PHE A 102 3.38 28.41 5.01
C PHE A 102 2.86 29.29 6.14
N ALA A 103 1.66 28.99 6.65
CA ALA A 103 1.02 29.80 7.68
C ALA A 103 1.72 29.73 9.04
N LYS A 104 2.41 28.61 9.34
CA LYS A 104 3.05 28.34 10.63
C LYS A 104 4.57 28.22 10.55
N ASP A 105 5.15 28.42 9.37
CA ASP A 105 6.58 28.25 9.10
C ASP A 105 7.11 26.86 9.51
N ILE A 106 6.29 25.81 9.30
CA ILE A 106 6.61 24.44 9.62
C ILE A 106 7.25 23.77 8.39
N PRO A 107 8.42 23.11 8.50
CA PRO A 107 9.05 22.39 7.40
C PRO A 107 8.13 21.37 6.73
N LEU A 108 8.08 21.40 5.38
CA LEU A 108 7.25 20.53 4.54
C LEU A 108 8.05 19.35 3.99
N ILE A 109 7.47 18.17 3.95
CA ILE A 109 8.08 16.96 3.43
C ILE A 109 7.11 16.23 2.49
N GLY A 110 7.45 16.17 1.21
CA GLY A 110 6.72 15.36 0.24
C GLY A 110 7.14 13.89 0.34
N VAL A 111 6.21 13.01 0.64
CA VAL A 111 6.46 11.58 0.84
C VAL A 111 5.93 10.78 -0.34
N HIS A 112 6.71 9.80 -0.80
CA HIS A 112 6.28 8.83 -1.78
C HIS A 112 5.35 7.80 -1.13
N HIS A 113 4.14 7.61 -1.66
CA HIS A 113 3.09 6.75 -1.10
C HIS A 113 3.59 5.31 -0.82
N MET A 114 4.29 4.69 -1.78
CA MET A 114 4.79 3.33 -1.62
C MET A 114 5.91 3.22 -0.57
N GLU A 115 6.72 4.28 -0.39
CA GLU A 115 7.67 4.34 0.73
C GLU A 115 6.92 4.36 2.06
N GLY A 116 5.80 5.07 2.14
CA GLY A 116 4.90 5.04 3.30
C GLY A 116 4.48 3.61 3.65
N HIS A 117 3.97 2.85 2.69
CA HIS A 117 3.59 1.45 2.93
C HIS A 117 4.74 0.59 3.49
N ILE A 118 5.96 0.75 2.97
CA ILE A 118 7.13 0.04 3.51
C ILE A 118 7.38 0.47 4.96
N PHE A 119 7.29 1.77 5.24
CA PHE A 119 7.52 2.35 6.57
C PHE A 119 6.41 2.01 7.59
N ALA A 120 5.23 1.59 7.18
CA ALA A 120 4.21 1.07 8.09
C ALA A 120 4.73 -0.09 8.97
N ASN A 121 5.67 -0.89 8.47
CA ASN A 121 6.28 -1.97 9.24
C ASN A 121 7.09 -1.47 10.44
N PHE A 122 7.71 -0.30 10.37
CA PHE A 122 8.48 0.28 11.49
C PHE A 122 7.59 0.69 12.67
N LEU A 123 6.29 0.94 12.42
CA LEU A 123 5.34 1.32 13.47
C LEU A 123 4.99 0.16 14.39
N LEU A 124 4.90 -1.08 13.85
CA LEU A 124 4.64 -2.28 14.64
C LEU A 124 5.90 -3.02 15.09
N HIS A 125 7.01 -2.80 14.42
CA HIS A 125 8.29 -3.46 14.72
C HIS A 125 9.36 -2.43 15.10
N PRO A 126 9.37 -1.95 16.37
CA PRO A 126 10.28 -0.88 16.80
C PRO A 126 11.78 -1.23 16.66
N LYS A 127 12.12 -2.53 16.58
CA LYS A 127 13.48 -3.02 16.38
C LYS A 127 13.82 -3.31 14.91
N LEU A 128 12.88 -3.10 14.00
CA LEU A 128 13.17 -3.27 12.58
C LEU A 128 14.19 -2.23 12.11
N GLU A 129 15.22 -2.70 11.45
CA GLU A 129 16.25 -1.90 10.80
C GLU A 129 16.58 -2.49 9.43
N PRO A 130 16.89 -1.67 8.42
CA PRO A 130 17.42 -2.18 7.15
C PRO A 130 18.74 -2.95 7.38
N PRO A 131 19.15 -3.85 6.44
CA PRO A 131 18.44 -4.18 5.22
C PRO A 131 17.31 -5.19 5.43
N PHE A 132 16.32 -5.20 4.53
CA PHE A 132 15.26 -6.20 4.44
C PHE A 132 14.57 -6.17 3.07
N LEU A 133 13.91 -7.28 2.69
CA LEU A 133 13.03 -7.34 1.54
C LEU A 133 11.60 -6.98 1.94
N CYS A 134 10.93 -6.19 1.12
CA CYS A 134 9.51 -5.86 1.31
C CYS A 134 8.71 -6.27 0.07
N LEU A 135 7.71 -7.11 0.27
CA LEU A 135 6.66 -7.36 -0.72
C LEU A 135 5.56 -6.31 -0.51
N VAL A 136 5.42 -5.41 -1.46
CA VAL A 136 4.39 -4.38 -1.44
C VAL A 136 3.28 -4.77 -2.38
N VAL A 137 2.06 -5.02 -1.85
CA VAL A 137 0.90 -5.49 -2.61
C VAL A 137 -0.33 -4.66 -2.24
N SER A 138 -0.81 -3.87 -3.20
CA SER A 138 -1.98 -2.99 -3.01
C SER A 138 -2.96 -3.11 -4.18
N GLY A 139 -4.00 -2.28 -4.19
CA GLY A 139 -4.96 -2.20 -5.30
C GLY A 139 -4.29 -1.83 -6.63
N GLY A 140 -3.31 -0.91 -6.60
CA GLY A 140 -2.64 -0.41 -7.81
C GLY A 140 -1.19 -0.88 -8.00
N HIS A 141 -0.58 -1.52 -7.01
CA HIS A 141 0.84 -1.88 -7.05
C HIS A 141 1.11 -3.31 -6.57
N THR A 142 2.04 -3.98 -7.24
CA THR A 142 2.63 -5.25 -6.79
C THR A 142 4.10 -5.21 -7.14
N MET A 143 4.98 -5.21 -6.12
CA MET A 143 6.41 -5.10 -6.31
C MET A 143 7.22 -5.74 -5.18
N ILE A 144 8.44 -6.13 -5.48
CA ILE A 144 9.46 -6.52 -4.50
C ILE A 144 10.48 -5.42 -4.41
N VAL A 145 10.72 -4.95 -3.18
CA VAL A 145 11.66 -3.87 -2.88
C VAL A 145 12.70 -4.38 -1.91
N HIS A 146 13.97 -4.17 -2.21
CA HIS A 146 15.07 -4.32 -1.26
C HIS A 146 15.37 -2.95 -0.65
N MET A 147 15.08 -2.78 0.61
CA MET A 147 15.42 -1.59 1.38
C MET A 147 16.77 -1.81 2.05
N THR A 148 17.82 -1.18 1.53
CA THR A 148 19.20 -1.38 2.01
C THR A 148 19.59 -0.44 3.15
N ASP A 149 18.98 0.73 3.19
CA ASP A 149 19.02 1.68 4.32
C ASP A 149 17.74 2.53 4.32
N TYR A 150 17.59 3.46 5.28
CA TYR A 150 16.36 4.26 5.42
C TYR A 150 16.06 5.17 4.22
N GLU A 151 17.03 5.41 3.34
CA GLU A 151 16.89 6.30 2.17
C GLU A 151 17.09 5.58 0.83
N SER A 152 17.34 4.26 0.85
CA SER A 152 17.71 3.48 -0.35
C SER A 152 16.72 2.35 -0.61
N PHE A 153 16.01 2.46 -1.73
CA PHE A 153 15.00 1.51 -2.19
C PHE A 153 15.38 0.97 -3.55
N GLN A 154 15.66 -0.31 -3.64
CA GLN A 154 15.92 -1.00 -4.89
C GLN A 154 14.71 -1.84 -5.27
N GLY A 155 13.98 -1.43 -6.31
CA GLY A 155 12.96 -2.28 -6.92
C GLY A 155 13.61 -3.46 -7.65
N LEU A 156 13.23 -4.68 -7.27
CA LEU A 156 13.72 -5.90 -7.92
C LEU A 156 12.80 -6.31 -9.07
N GLY A 157 11.51 -6.16 -8.91
CA GLY A 157 10.50 -6.45 -9.90
C GLY A 157 9.15 -5.85 -9.50
N GLN A 158 8.29 -5.66 -10.50
CA GLN A 158 6.95 -5.11 -10.34
C GLN A 158 5.97 -5.75 -11.31
N THR A 159 4.68 -5.51 -11.11
CA THR A 159 3.69 -6.00 -12.08
C THR A 159 3.83 -5.28 -13.42
N ARG A 160 3.69 -6.06 -14.51
CA ARG A 160 3.70 -5.58 -15.89
C ARG A 160 2.30 -5.22 -16.41
N ASP A 161 1.26 -5.60 -15.66
CA ASP A 161 -0.14 -5.40 -16.02
C ASP A 161 -1.01 -5.17 -14.77
N ASP A 162 -2.07 -5.94 -14.53
CA ASP A 162 -2.93 -5.80 -13.35
C ASP A 162 -2.10 -6.01 -12.05
N ALA A 163 -2.32 -5.16 -11.05
CA ALA A 163 -1.84 -5.44 -9.70
C ALA A 163 -2.65 -6.59 -9.07
N ALA A 164 -2.08 -7.27 -8.07
CA ALA A 164 -2.77 -8.37 -7.40
C ALA A 164 -4.10 -7.91 -6.77
N GLY A 165 -4.14 -6.75 -6.10
CA GLY A 165 -5.38 -6.22 -5.53
C GLY A 165 -6.44 -5.89 -6.59
N GLU A 166 -6.04 -5.32 -7.71
CA GLU A 166 -6.93 -5.09 -8.85
C GLU A 166 -7.48 -6.41 -9.41
N ALA A 167 -6.67 -7.47 -9.46
CA ALA A 167 -7.11 -8.79 -9.88
C ALA A 167 -8.15 -9.36 -8.90
N PHE A 168 -7.95 -9.23 -7.58
CA PHE A 168 -8.93 -9.60 -6.56
C PHE A 168 -10.27 -8.85 -6.75
N ASP A 169 -10.25 -7.53 -6.94
CA ASP A 169 -11.44 -6.72 -7.14
C ASP A 169 -12.20 -7.10 -8.41
N LYS A 170 -11.47 -7.36 -9.50
CA LYS A 170 -12.08 -7.77 -10.78
C LYS A 170 -12.75 -9.13 -10.68
N ILE A 171 -12.12 -10.11 -10.04
CA ILE A 171 -12.71 -11.45 -9.89
C ILE A 171 -13.90 -11.44 -8.91
N ALA A 172 -13.79 -10.71 -7.79
CA ALA A 172 -14.93 -10.53 -6.88
C ALA A 172 -16.16 -9.97 -7.60
N ARG A 173 -15.96 -8.95 -8.44
CA ARG A 173 -17.05 -8.37 -9.25
C ARG A 173 -17.66 -9.39 -10.20
N VAL A 174 -16.87 -10.23 -10.85
CA VAL A 174 -17.36 -11.29 -11.74
C VAL A 174 -18.19 -12.32 -10.97
N LEU A 175 -17.82 -12.62 -9.72
CA LEU A 175 -18.57 -13.50 -8.83
C LEU A 175 -19.77 -12.81 -8.17
N GLY A 176 -20.04 -11.52 -8.47
CA GLY A 176 -21.19 -10.77 -7.97
C GLY A 176 -20.99 -10.09 -6.61
N TYR A 177 -19.74 -9.98 -6.13
CA TYR A 177 -19.43 -9.34 -4.87
C TYR A 177 -19.05 -7.87 -5.05
N PRO A 178 -19.38 -7.01 -4.06
CA PRO A 178 -19.14 -5.57 -4.15
C PRO A 178 -17.66 -5.21 -3.92
N TYR A 179 -17.31 -3.97 -4.28
CA TYR A 179 -16.03 -3.34 -3.93
C TYR A 179 -15.97 -2.99 -2.41
N PRO A 180 -14.81 -3.17 -1.74
CA PRO A 180 -13.58 -3.81 -2.23
C PRO A 180 -13.71 -5.34 -2.30
N GLY A 181 -13.17 -5.94 -3.36
CA GLY A 181 -13.33 -7.36 -3.65
C GLY A 181 -12.42 -8.27 -2.84
N GLY A 182 -11.22 -7.80 -2.49
CA GLY A 182 -10.21 -8.59 -1.78
C GLY A 182 -10.72 -9.31 -0.53
N PRO A 183 -11.39 -8.62 0.42
CA PRO A 183 -11.96 -9.25 1.61
C PRO A 183 -13.01 -10.32 1.31
N HIS A 184 -13.80 -10.16 0.26
CA HIS A 184 -14.81 -11.15 -0.16
C HIS A 184 -14.16 -12.42 -0.71
N ILE A 185 -13.15 -12.27 -1.56
CA ILE A 185 -12.38 -13.42 -2.07
C ILE A 185 -11.66 -14.15 -0.93
N ASP A 186 -11.04 -13.43 0.01
CA ASP A 186 -10.36 -14.04 1.16
C ASP A 186 -11.34 -14.81 2.07
N ALA A 187 -12.54 -14.28 2.28
CA ALA A 187 -13.58 -14.97 3.05
C ALA A 187 -14.08 -16.24 2.36
N LEU A 188 -14.39 -16.18 1.05
CA LEU A 188 -14.80 -17.34 0.27
C LEU A 188 -13.71 -18.41 0.19
N ALA A 189 -12.46 -18.00 0.03
CA ALA A 189 -11.33 -18.90 -0.11
C ALA A 189 -11.08 -19.77 1.12
N LYS A 190 -11.55 -19.36 2.31
CA LYS A 190 -11.46 -20.15 3.56
C LYS A 190 -12.39 -21.35 3.54
N GLU A 191 -13.47 -21.28 2.79
CA GLU A 191 -14.50 -22.33 2.71
C GLU A 191 -14.31 -23.23 1.48
N GLY A 192 -13.46 -22.83 0.52
CA GLY A 192 -13.25 -23.54 -0.72
C GLY A 192 -12.02 -24.45 -0.74
N ASN A 193 -11.97 -25.29 -1.77
CA ASN A 193 -10.80 -26.14 -2.03
C ASN A 193 -9.81 -25.42 -2.97
N PRO A 194 -8.59 -25.07 -2.50
CA PRO A 194 -7.59 -24.37 -3.30
C PRO A 194 -7.02 -25.19 -4.47
N GLU A 195 -7.21 -26.52 -4.46
CA GLU A 195 -6.77 -27.44 -5.52
C GLU A 195 -7.90 -27.84 -6.48
N ALA A 196 -9.10 -27.26 -6.35
CA ALA A 196 -10.26 -27.61 -7.20
C ALA A 196 -10.06 -27.22 -8.66
N ILE A 197 -9.33 -26.13 -8.93
CA ILE A 197 -9.12 -25.60 -10.27
C ILE A 197 -7.63 -25.23 -10.43
N ASP A 198 -6.98 -25.83 -11.41
CA ASP A 198 -5.57 -25.52 -11.71
C ASP A 198 -5.48 -24.24 -12.58
N PHE A 199 -5.44 -23.09 -11.92
CA PHE A 199 -5.20 -21.81 -12.59
C PHE A 199 -3.71 -21.58 -12.87
N PRO A 200 -3.34 -20.84 -13.92
CA PRO A 200 -1.95 -20.61 -14.28
C PRO A 200 -1.21 -19.74 -13.23
N ARG A 201 0.09 -20.01 -13.04
CA ARG A 201 1.06 -19.25 -12.25
C ARG A 201 2.06 -18.59 -13.21
N PRO A 202 1.81 -17.37 -13.66
CA PRO A 202 2.66 -16.76 -14.70
C PRO A 202 4.01 -16.29 -14.17
N LEU A 203 4.99 -16.19 -15.08
CA LEU A 203 6.32 -15.59 -14.85
C LEU A 203 7.14 -16.23 -13.71
N LEU A 204 7.04 -17.53 -13.47
CA LEU A 204 7.83 -18.24 -12.45
C LEU A 204 9.24 -18.65 -12.94
N GLU A 205 9.74 -18.05 -14.01
CA GLU A 205 11.10 -18.29 -14.50
C GLU A 205 12.12 -17.69 -13.51
N LYS A 206 13.21 -18.44 -13.26
CA LYS A 206 14.29 -18.00 -12.37
C LYS A 206 14.93 -16.69 -12.83
N GLY A 207 15.21 -15.81 -11.87
CA GLY A 207 15.80 -14.48 -12.09
C GLY A 207 14.82 -13.44 -12.61
N ASN A 208 13.54 -13.80 -12.80
CA ASN A 208 12.49 -12.86 -13.17
C ASN A 208 11.63 -12.52 -11.96
N PHE A 209 11.80 -11.33 -11.39
CA PHE A 209 11.02 -10.85 -10.24
C PHE A 209 9.76 -10.05 -10.61
N ASP A 210 9.48 -9.85 -11.90
CA ASP A 210 8.27 -9.18 -12.34
C ASP A 210 7.03 -10.07 -12.18
N PHE A 211 5.87 -9.44 -12.04
CA PHE A 211 4.57 -10.09 -11.90
C PHE A 211 3.68 -9.84 -13.13
N SER A 212 2.67 -10.68 -13.31
CA SER A 212 1.61 -10.51 -14.29
C SER A 212 0.37 -11.27 -13.81
N PHE A 213 -0.77 -10.62 -13.73
CA PHE A 213 -2.03 -11.24 -13.28
C PHE A 213 -3.16 -11.14 -14.30
N SER A 214 -2.96 -10.46 -15.45
CA SER A 214 -3.98 -10.34 -16.50
C SER A 214 -4.32 -11.68 -17.13
N GLY A 215 -3.31 -12.56 -17.33
CA GLY A 215 -3.51 -13.92 -17.82
C GLY A 215 -4.29 -14.81 -16.85
N LEU A 216 -4.01 -14.70 -15.55
CA LEU A 216 -4.75 -15.41 -14.51
C LEU A 216 -6.22 -14.97 -14.48
N LYS A 217 -6.48 -13.66 -14.52
CA LYS A 217 -7.84 -13.12 -14.62
C LYS A 217 -8.59 -13.71 -15.82
N SER A 218 -7.96 -13.74 -17.00
CA SER A 218 -8.56 -14.30 -18.21
C SER A 218 -8.88 -15.78 -18.06
N ALA A 219 -8.02 -16.56 -17.40
CA ALA A 219 -8.24 -17.98 -17.13
C ALA A 219 -9.46 -18.18 -16.22
N VAL A 220 -9.63 -17.38 -15.16
CA VAL A 220 -10.81 -17.45 -14.29
C VAL A 220 -12.09 -17.10 -15.06
N LEU A 221 -12.07 -16.03 -15.87
CA LEU A 221 -13.23 -15.65 -16.70
C LEU A 221 -13.60 -16.75 -17.68
N ASN A 222 -12.62 -17.37 -18.35
CA ASN A 222 -12.86 -18.47 -19.28
C ASN A 222 -13.47 -19.70 -18.58
N TYR A 223 -12.97 -20.02 -17.36
CA TYR A 223 -13.54 -21.11 -16.55
C TYR A 223 -15.01 -20.85 -16.22
N ILE A 224 -15.33 -19.65 -15.69
CA ILE A 224 -16.68 -19.25 -15.31
C ILE A 224 -17.62 -19.31 -16.53
N ASN A 225 -17.22 -18.67 -17.64
CA ASN A 225 -18.02 -18.64 -18.87
C ASN A 225 -18.23 -20.05 -19.44
N GLY A 226 -17.20 -20.90 -19.40
CA GLY A 226 -17.30 -22.29 -19.86
C GLY A 226 -18.29 -23.13 -19.04
N LYS A 227 -18.32 -22.94 -17.72
CA LYS A 227 -19.32 -23.57 -16.83
C LYS A 227 -20.73 -23.07 -17.11
N GLN A 228 -20.91 -21.75 -17.24
CA GLN A 228 -22.22 -21.15 -17.55
C GLN A 228 -22.79 -21.63 -18.88
N GLN A 229 -21.96 -21.69 -19.93
CA GLN A 229 -22.38 -22.18 -21.26
C GLN A 229 -22.84 -23.64 -21.22
N LYS A 230 -22.30 -24.46 -20.35
CA LYS A 230 -22.68 -25.87 -20.16
C LYS A 230 -23.84 -26.03 -19.20
N GLY A 231 -24.33 -24.96 -18.58
CA GLY A 231 -25.37 -25.04 -17.54
C GLY A 231 -24.90 -25.70 -16.25
N GLU A 232 -23.57 -25.73 -16.01
CA GLU A 232 -22.98 -26.32 -14.83
C GLU A 232 -22.93 -25.29 -13.66
N ALA A 233 -23.14 -25.74 -12.43
CA ALA A 233 -23.04 -24.91 -11.26
C ALA A 233 -21.59 -24.47 -11.04
N ILE A 234 -21.40 -23.25 -10.53
CA ILE A 234 -20.11 -22.69 -10.17
C ILE A 234 -20.04 -22.62 -8.65
N CYS A 235 -19.08 -23.32 -8.04
CA CYS A 235 -18.75 -23.16 -6.62
C CYS A 235 -17.87 -21.90 -6.51
N HIS A 236 -18.40 -20.84 -5.93
CA HIS A 236 -17.69 -19.55 -5.79
C HIS A 236 -16.53 -19.69 -4.82
N GLU A 237 -16.69 -20.52 -3.80
CA GLU A 237 -15.69 -20.82 -2.79
C GLU A 237 -14.44 -21.47 -3.41
N ASP A 238 -14.65 -22.49 -4.26
CA ASP A 238 -13.55 -23.17 -4.95
C ASP A 238 -12.83 -22.27 -5.95
N VAL A 239 -13.60 -21.44 -6.70
CA VAL A 239 -13.01 -20.45 -7.61
C VAL A 239 -12.17 -19.45 -6.83
N ALA A 240 -12.68 -18.92 -5.71
CA ALA A 240 -11.95 -17.96 -4.89
C ALA A 240 -10.71 -18.59 -4.25
N ALA A 241 -10.81 -19.80 -3.72
CA ALA A 241 -9.69 -20.52 -3.10
C ALA A 241 -8.58 -20.82 -4.10
N SER A 242 -8.94 -21.38 -5.27
CA SER A 242 -7.96 -21.72 -6.32
C SER A 242 -7.34 -20.46 -6.95
N PHE A 243 -8.11 -19.38 -7.13
CA PHE A 243 -7.62 -18.09 -7.62
C PHE A 243 -6.65 -17.43 -6.61
N GLN A 244 -7.05 -17.36 -5.33
CA GLN A 244 -6.19 -16.81 -4.27
C GLN A 244 -4.88 -17.60 -4.19
N LYS A 245 -4.94 -18.95 -4.19
CA LYS A 245 -3.75 -19.78 -4.16
C LYS A 245 -2.83 -19.50 -5.35
N ALA A 246 -3.35 -19.37 -6.56
CA ALA A 246 -2.53 -19.06 -7.73
C ALA A 246 -1.78 -17.72 -7.61
N ILE A 247 -2.40 -16.69 -7.00
CA ILE A 247 -1.73 -15.42 -6.72
C ILE A 247 -0.69 -15.59 -5.62
N THR A 248 -1.06 -16.20 -4.48
CA THR A 248 -0.14 -16.33 -3.33
C THR A 248 1.08 -17.19 -3.68
N ASP A 249 0.90 -18.27 -4.46
CA ASP A 249 2.01 -19.10 -4.92
C ASP A 249 3.06 -18.27 -5.69
N VAL A 250 2.61 -17.41 -6.62
CA VAL A 250 3.53 -16.55 -7.40
C VAL A 250 4.23 -15.53 -6.50
N LEU A 251 3.50 -14.88 -5.59
CA LEU A 251 4.05 -13.87 -4.69
C LEU A 251 5.09 -14.48 -3.74
N VAL A 252 4.77 -15.62 -3.14
CA VAL A 252 5.63 -16.29 -2.15
C VAL A 252 6.89 -16.87 -2.81
N GLU A 253 6.76 -17.53 -3.96
CA GLU A 253 7.91 -18.14 -4.65
C GLU A 253 8.92 -17.07 -5.09
N LYS A 254 8.44 -15.92 -5.61
CA LYS A 254 9.33 -14.82 -5.97
C LYS A 254 10.00 -14.16 -4.77
N MET A 255 9.31 -14.04 -3.65
CA MET A 255 9.92 -13.53 -2.41
C MET A 255 10.99 -14.49 -1.89
N LYS A 256 10.73 -15.79 -1.93
CA LYS A 256 11.71 -16.83 -1.59
C LYS A 256 12.96 -16.73 -2.47
N GLU A 257 12.79 -16.66 -3.79
CA GLU A 257 13.90 -16.52 -4.73
C GLU A 257 14.69 -15.23 -4.50
N ALA A 258 14.02 -14.10 -4.24
CA ALA A 258 14.66 -12.82 -3.93
C ALA A 258 15.49 -12.91 -2.64
N ALA A 259 14.95 -13.53 -1.58
CA ALA A 259 15.67 -13.73 -0.32
C ALA A 259 16.94 -14.56 -0.51
N HIS A 260 16.86 -15.65 -1.24
CA HIS A 260 18.02 -16.49 -1.54
C HIS A 260 19.07 -15.75 -2.39
N THR A 261 18.63 -15.03 -3.43
CA THR A 261 19.51 -14.31 -4.36
C THR A 261 20.29 -13.22 -3.65
N LEU A 262 19.64 -12.46 -2.77
CA LEU A 262 20.26 -11.36 -2.02
C LEU A 262 20.81 -11.78 -0.66
N LYS A 263 20.58 -13.04 -0.26
CA LYS A 263 20.92 -13.56 1.09
C LYS A 263 20.30 -12.73 2.21
N GLU A 264 19.09 -12.23 1.96
CA GLU A 264 18.36 -11.43 2.93
C GLU A 264 17.58 -12.33 3.88
N THR A 265 17.55 -11.96 5.17
CA THR A 265 16.97 -12.78 6.23
C THR A 265 15.66 -12.21 6.81
N LYS A 266 15.31 -10.99 6.44
CA LYS A 266 14.10 -10.31 6.90
C LYS A 266 13.17 -10.03 5.74
N ILE A 267 11.92 -10.47 5.88
CA ILE A 267 10.86 -10.33 4.88
C ILE A 267 9.72 -9.53 5.51
N ALA A 268 9.42 -8.37 4.91
CA ALA A 268 8.28 -7.55 5.28
C ALA A 268 7.17 -7.64 4.24
N LEU A 269 5.92 -7.56 4.69
CA LEU A 269 4.73 -7.49 3.85
C LEU A 269 4.03 -6.14 4.08
N ALA A 270 3.65 -5.45 3.01
CA ALA A 270 3.04 -4.12 3.05
C ALA A 270 1.97 -3.91 1.96
N GLY A 271 1.15 -2.86 2.10
CA GLY A 271 0.06 -2.52 1.19
C GLY A 271 -1.26 -3.21 1.55
N GLY A 272 -2.39 -2.73 1.00
CA GLY A 272 -3.73 -3.18 1.39
C GLY A 272 -3.98 -4.69 1.27
N VAL A 273 -3.38 -5.36 0.27
CA VAL A 273 -3.48 -6.83 0.11
C VAL A 273 -2.69 -7.59 1.18
N SER A 274 -1.82 -6.92 1.93
CA SER A 274 -1.15 -7.55 3.09
C SER A 274 -2.14 -8.02 4.17
N ALA A 275 -3.36 -7.52 4.16
CA ALA A 275 -4.44 -8.00 5.04
C ALA A 275 -5.04 -9.36 4.61
N ASN A 276 -4.72 -9.86 3.40
CA ASN A 276 -5.20 -11.16 2.92
C ASN A 276 -4.61 -12.31 3.76
N SER A 277 -5.50 -13.10 4.37
CA SER A 277 -5.10 -14.13 5.33
C SER A 277 -4.36 -15.30 4.68
N GLY A 278 -4.69 -15.63 3.43
CA GLY A 278 -3.99 -16.66 2.66
C GLY A 278 -2.54 -16.25 2.38
N LEU A 279 -2.33 -15.01 1.91
CA LEU A 279 -0.99 -14.48 1.66
C LEU A 279 -0.13 -14.43 2.93
N GLN A 280 -0.70 -13.94 4.05
CA GLN A 280 0.01 -13.91 5.33
C GLN A 280 0.45 -15.31 5.76
N ARG A 281 -0.48 -16.27 5.76
CA ARG A 281 -0.20 -17.66 6.14
C ARG A 281 0.90 -18.27 5.28
N ASP A 282 0.79 -18.15 3.95
CA ASP A 282 1.69 -18.81 3.01
C ASP A 282 3.10 -18.17 3.06
N LEU A 283 3.18 -16.83 3.21
CA LEU A 283 4.45 -16.12 3.34
C LEU A 283 5.12 -16.42 4.69
N GLN A 284 4.34 -16.47 5.78
CA GLN A 284 4.85 -16.85 7.09
C GLN A 284 5.39 -18.28 7.08
N ALA A 285 4.64 -19.25 6.53
CA ALA A 285 5.08 -20.63 6.42
C ALA A 285 6.37 -20.78 5.59
N MET A 286 6.50 -20.03 4.51
CA MET A 286 7.73 -19.97 3.72
C MET A 286 8.90 -19.43 4.54
N CYS A 287 8.69 -18.34 5.28
CA CYS A 287 9.74 -17.77 6.12
C CYS A 287 10.19 -18.74 7.21
N GLU A 288 9.24 -19.43 7.87
CA GLU A 288 9.55 -20.45 8.88
C GLU A 288 10.36 -21.61 8.28
N ALA A 289 9.97 -22.10 7.11
CA ALA A 289 10.66 -23.19 6.43
C ALA A 289 12.10 -22.83 5.99
N GLU A 290 12.32 -21.57 5.63
CA GLU A 290 13.62 -21.06 5.18
C GLU A 290 14.47 -20.43 6.31
N GLY A 291 13.95 -20.38 7.55
CA GLY A 291 14.64 -19.75 8.69
C GLY A 291 14.73 -18.24 8.59
N LEU A 292 13.76 -17.58 7.93
CA LEU A 292 13.69 -16.14 7.73
C LEU A 292 12.76 -15.48 8.77
N THR A 293 12.96 -14.20 9.02
CA THR A 293 12.09 -13.41 9.88
C THR A 293 10.96 -12.81 9.06
N TYR A 294 9.70 -13.13 9.40
CA TYR A 294 8.50 -12.54 8.80
C TYR A 294 8.01 -11.34 9.59
N LEU A 295 7.67 -10.26 8.90
CA LEU A 295 7.21 -8.98 9.44
C LEU A 295 5.99 -8.48 8.65
N THR A 296 5.01 -7.91 9.32
CA THR A 296 3.84 -7.30 8.66
C THR A 296 3.36 -6.08 9.45
N ALA A 297 2.87 -5.08 8.75
CA ALA A 297 2.29 -3.86 9.35
C ALA A 297 0.93 -4.12 10.04
N GLY A 298 0.42 -5.35 9.99
CA GLY A 298 -0.89 -5.69 10.56
C GLY A 298 -2.05 -5.08 9.79
N SER A 299 -3.28 -5.53 10.07
CA SER A 299 -4.46 -5.11 9.31
C SER A 299 -4.80 -3.62 9.43
N MET A 300 -4.53 -3.01 10.58
CA MET A 300 -4.86 -1.59 10.83
C MET A 300 -3.99 -0.60 10.06
N LEU A 301 -2.74 -0.96 9.76
CA LEU A 301 -1.79 -0.12 9.04
C LEU A 301 -1.52 -0.63 7.60
N ALA A 302 -2.22 -1.68 7.19
CA ALA A 302 -2.10 -2.25 5.85
C ALA A 302 -2.70 -1.36 4.77
N THR A 303 -3.87 -0.75 5.06
CA THR A 303 -4.56 0.16 4.14
C THR A 303 -3.96 1.56 4.21
N ASP A 304 -4.36 2.43 3.28
CA ASP A 304 -3.88 3.80 3.20
C ASP A 304 -4.21 4.56 4.49
N ASN A 305 -3.18 5.14 5.10
CA ASN A 305 -3.28 5.90 6.34
C ASN A 305 -2.12 6.89 6.47
N ALA A 306 -2.34 7.96 7.24
CA ALA A 306 -1.33 9.00 7.38
C ALA A 306 -0.18 8.62 8.33
N ALA A 307 -0.37 7.64 9.24
CA ALA A 307 0.71 7.25 10.14
C ALA A 307 1.92 6.67 9.39
N MET A 308 1.70 5.90 8.32
CA MET A 308 2.76 5.38 7.46
C MET A 308 3.54 6.51 6.78
N ILE A 309 2.86 7.58 6.39
CA ILE A 309 3.45 8.77 5.77
C ILE A 309 4.27 9.56 6.80
N GLY A 310 3.76 9.71 8.03
CA GLY A 310 4.45 10.39 9.11
C GLY A 310 5.73 9.66 9.54
N CYS A 311 5.69 8.33 9.57
CA CYS A 311 6.88 7.54 9.84
C CYS A 311 7.97 7.81 8.78
N ARG A 312 7.63 7.75 7.50
CA ARG A 312 8.59 8.05 6.43
C ARG A 312 9.08 9.49 6.46
N ALA A 313 8.17 10.46 6.68
CA ALA A 313 8.51 11.87 6.76
C ALA A 313 9.54 12.16 7.86
N TYR A 314 9.40 11.55 9.03
CA TYR A 314 10.38 11.67 10.11
C TYR A 314 11.79 11.28 9.67
N TYR A 315 11.96 10.11 9.02
CA TYR A 315 13.28 9.67 8.56
C TYR A 315 13.84 10.56 7.46
N MET A 316 12.99 11.09 6.57
CA MET A 316 13.40 12.09 5.58
C MET A 316 13.87 13.37 6.24
N ALA A 317 13.19 13.85 7.29
CA ALA A 317 13.62 15.01 8.08
C ALA A 317 14.97 14.79 8.74
N GLN A 318 15.20 13.60 9.34
CA GLN A 318 16.50 13.24 9.91
C GLN A 318 17.63 13.24 8.87
N ALA A 319 17.30 12.92 7.62
CA ALA A 319 18.23 12.99 6.49
C ALA A 319 18.35 14.40 5.86
N GLY A 320 17.67 15.41 6.42
CA GLY A 320 17.67 16.78 5.91
C GLY A 320 16.92 16.97 4.60
N LYS A 321 16.00 16.06 4.25
CA LYS A 321 15.23 16.07 3.01
C LYS A 321 13.90 16.83 3.20
N PHE A 322 13.91 18.13 2.99
CA PHE A 322 12.73 18.98 3.05
C PHE A 322 12.29 19.42 1.65
N SER A 323 11.00 19.62 1.49
CA SER A 323 10.40 20.13 0.25
C SER A 323 10.21 21.63 0.31
N ASN A 324 10.29 22.29 -0.82
CA ASN A 324 9.86 23.68 -0.95
C ASN A 324 8.42 23.78 -1.48
N TYR A 325 7.89 24.99 -1.60
CA TYR A 325 6.52 25.24 -2.06
C TYR A 325 6.28 24.97 -3.55
N THR A 326 7.30 24.57 -4.33
CA THR A 326 7.12 24.05 -5.69
C THR A 326 6.70 22.57 -5.71
N LEU A 327 6.67 21.90 -4.53
CA LEU A 327 6.14 20.54 -4.42
C LEU A 327 4.76 20.46 -5.09
N ASN A 328 4.56 19.45 -5.93
CA ASN A 328 3.32 19.26 -6.66
C ASN A 328 2.94 17.78 -6.73
N ALA A 329 1.65 17.51 -6.92
CA ALA A 329 1.15 16.16 -7.11
C ALA A 329 1.74 15.49 -8.35
N LYS A 330 2.15 14.23 -8.21
CA LYS A 330 2.66 13.39 -9.30
C LYS A 330 1.91 12.07 -9.32
N PRO A 331 1.03 11.85 -10.30
CA PRO A 331 0.19 10.65 -10.35
C PRO A 331 0.99 9.36 -10.55
N SER A 332 2.17 9.45 -11.17
CA SER A 332 3.08 8.32 -11.38
C SER A 332 4.51 8.75 -11.08
N ILE A 333 5.17 8.00 -10.21
CA ILE A 333 6.57 8.20 -9.84
C ILE A 333 7.18 6.83 -9.58
N PRO A 334 8.34 6.50 -10.18
CA PRO A 334 9.08 5.30 -9.82
C PRO A 334 9.57 5.35 -8.37
N LEU A 335 9.50 4.24 -7.67
CA LEU A 335 10.10 4.11 -6.33
C LEU A 335 11.61 4.34 -6.39
N GLY A 336 12.16 5.03 -5.39
CA GLY A 336 13.60 5.36 -5.35
C GLY A 336 14.02 6.46 -6.33
N SER A 337 13.08 7.13 -7.01
CA SER A 337 13.40 8.28 -7.84
C SER A 337 13.75 9.49 -6.97
N ASP A 338 15.03 9.88 -6.99
CA ASP A 338 15.53 11.07 -6.30
C ASP A 338 14.91 12.36 -6.88
N LEU A 339 13.85 12.86 -6.29
CA LEU A 339 13.34 14.23 -6.58
C LEU A 339 14.35 15.32 -6.20
N TRP A 340 15.35 14.99 -5.40
CA TRP A 340 16.33 15.92 -4.83
C TRP A 340 17.47 16.29 -5.78
N LYS A 341 17.65 15.56 -6.89
CA LYS A 341 18.70 15.88 -7.89
C LYS A 341 18.45 17.15 -8.70
N GLY A 342 17.25 17.77 -8.58
CA GLY A 342 16.86 18.95 -9.35
C GLY A 342 17.14 20.32 -8.74
N ASN A 343 17.44 20.43 -7.44
CA ASN A 343 17.51 21.72 -6.75
C ASN A 343 18.90 22.12 -6.21
N GLN A 344 20.00 21.54 -6.72
CA GLN A 344 21.35 22.00 -6.35
C GLN A 344 21.89 23.20 -7.17
N HIS A 345 21.08 23.77 -8.06
CA HIS A 345 21.44 24.98 -8.79
C HIS A 345 20.26 25.96 -8.79
N GLY A 346 20.25 26.88 -7.83
CA GLY A 346 19.35 28.01 -7.79
C GLY A 346 19.52 28.81 -6.51
#